data_64579f04c3d16b19ce1b3c39ee142dd5
#
_entry.id   64579f04c3d16b19ce1b3c39ee142dd5
#
_cell.length_a   1.000
_cell.length_b   1.000
_cell.length_c   1.000
_cell.angle_alpha   90.00
_cell.angle_beta   90.00
_cell.angle_gamma   90.00
#
_symmetry.space_group_name_H-M   'P 1'
#
loop_
_entity.id
_entity.type
_entity.pdbx_description
1 polymer ?
#
loop_
_entity_poly.entity_id
_entity_poly.type
_entity_poly.pdbx_seq_one_letter_code
_entity_poly.pdbx_strand_id
1 'polypeptide(L)'
;MARNAQNAYPYYFNKALDSGVTSAEFSELVTHTAFYAGWPNAFAAAGVLKGIFDERGVAVEDLPTVEEARLPTEVAVPDDALRAAYIAAHIAPASEALQHFTNDLLYANLWHRPALEPRDRALATVALLAALGQSAFFPVYLTRALTQGVTRTEVGEMLAHTAFYGGWGYAIQAAEAAKSVFDAQDAGA
;
A
#
# COMPACT_ATOMS: atom_id res chain seq x y z
N MET A 1 1.04 -1.24 11.07
CA MET A 1 1.01 0.24 10.88
C MET A 1 -0.41 0.78 10.80
N ALA A 2 -1.31 0.25 9.97
CA ALA A 2 -2.68 0.76 9.81
C ALA A 2 -3.46 1.00 11.12
N ARG A 3 -3.29 0.14 12.13
CA ARG A 3 -3.99 0.21 13.43
C ARG A 3 -3.17 0.82 14.57
N ASN A 4 -2.02 1.39 14.27
CA ASN A 4 -1.11 2.06 15.21
C ASN A 4 -0.74 1.23 16.46
N ALA A 5 -0.55 -0.08 16.30
CA ALA A 5 -0.19 -0.99 17.38
C ALA A 5 1.33 -0.90 17.69
N GLN A 6 1.78 0.25 18.17
CA GLN A 6 3.21 0.59 18.33
C GLN A 6 3.97 -0.40 19.22
N ASN A 7 3.33 -0.94 20.25
CA ASN A 7 3.92 -1.94 21.16
C ASN A 7 4.29 -3.24 20.47
N ALA A 8 3.70 -3.54 19.30
CA ALA A 8 3.97 -4.74 18.53
C ALA A 8 5.00 -4.50 17.40
N TYR A 9 5.30 -3.24 17.05
CA TYR A 9 6.21 -2.92 15.95
C TYR A 9 7.60 -3.52 16.10
N PRO A 10 8.29 -3.47 17.26
CA PRO A 10 9.63 -4.03 17.36
C PRO A 10 9.70 -5.51 16.98
N TYR A 11 8.73 -6.30 17.43
CA TYR A 11 8.67 -7.71 17.11
C TYR A 11 8.41 -7.96 15.61
N TYR A 12 7.34 -7.36 15.07
CA TYR A 12 6.95 -7.63 13.68
C TYR A 12 7.87 -7.00 12.65
N PHE A 13 8.49 -5.88 12.96
CA PHE A 13 9.46 -5.24 12.07
C PHE A 13 10.74 -6.07 11.96
N ASN A 14 11.27 -6.53 13.10
CA ASN A 14 12.40 -7.46 13.09
C ASN A 14 12.04 -8.74 12.34
N LYS A 15 10.85 -9.32 12.58
CA LYS A 15 10.41 -10.53 11.89
C LYS A 15 10.32 -10.33 10.38
N ALA A 16 9.83 -9.19 9.90
CA ALA A 16 9.78 -8.89 8.48
C ALA A 16 11.18 -8.84 7.85
N LEU A 17 12.11 -8.13 8.49
CA LEU A 17 13.50 -8.05 8.05
C LEU A 17 14.18 -9.43 8.06
N ASP A 18 13.97 -10.23 9.12
CA ASP A 18 14.50 -11.60 9.22
C ASP A 18 13.89 -12.56 8.18
N SER A 19 12.71 -12.22 7.65
CA SER A 19 12.02 -12.97 6.60
C SER A 19 12.35 -12.51 5.18
N GLY A 20 13.29 -11.59 5.03
CA GLY A 20 13.83 -11.20 3.73
C GLY A 20 13.33 -9.85 3.19
N VAL A 21 12.47 -9.14 3.92
CA VAL A 21 12.15 -7.74 3.56
C VAL A 21 13.40 -6.89 3.75
N THR A 22 13.86 -6.23 2.72
CA THR A 22 15.04 -5.38 2.78
C THR A 22 14.77 -4.07 3.53
N SER A 23 15.82 -3.43 4.02
CA SER A 23 15.72 -2.12 4.67
C SER A 23 15.15 -1.05 3.74
N ALA A 24 15.50 -1.12 2.45
CA ALA A 24 15.01 -0.22 1.42
C ALA A 24 13.49 -0.39 1.21
N GLU A 25 13.02 -1.62 1.01
CA GLU A 25 11.59 -1.92 0.87
C GLU A 25 10.80 -1.52 2.11
N PHE A 26 11.34 -1.75 3.30
CA PHE A 26 10.66 -1.38 4.53
C PHE A 26 10.56 0.13 4.71
N SER A 27 11.64 0.87 4.44
CA SER A 27 11.62 2.33 4.44
C SER A 27 10.58 2.88 3.46
N GLU A 28 10.52 2.33 2.25
CA GLU A 28 9.54 2.70 1.24
C GLU A 28 8.11 2.35 1.64
N LEU A 29 7.90 1.19 2.29
CA LEU A 29 6.59 0.78 2.83
C LEU A 29 6.09 1.75 3.91
N VAL A 30 6.96 2.24 4.79
CA VAL A 30 6.61 3.27 5.79
C VAL A 30 6.18 4.56 5.09
N THR A 31 6.93 4.99 4.08
CA THR A 31 6.60 6.16 3.25
C THR A 31 5.23 5.97 2.58
N HIS A 32 4.99 4.82 1.96
CA HIS A 32 3.72 4.48 1.33
C HIS A 32 2.55 4.49 2.33
N THR A 33 2.76 3.97 3.52
CA THR A 33 1.77 3.94 4.60
C THR A 33 1.29 5.34 4.99
N ALA A 34 2.15 6.37 4.92
CA ALA A 34 1.77 7.74 5.26
C ALA A 34 0.59 8.26 4.42
N PHE A 35 0.53 7.89 3.15
CA PHE A 35 -0.53 8.32 2.24
C PHE A 35 -1.86 7.57 2.42
N TYR A 36 -1.84 6.35 2.94
CA TYR A 36 -3.05 5.52 3.08
C TYR A 36 -3.54 5.40 4.52
N ALA A 37 -2.65 5.35 5.49
CA ALA A 37 -2.99 5.25 6.91
C ALA A 37 -2.74 6.55 7.69
N GLY A 38 -2.24 7.59 7.04
CA GLY A 38 -1.97 8.91 7.60
C GLY A 38 -0.57 9.04 8.21
N TRP A 39 -0.04 10.25 8.14
CA TRP A 39 1.30 10.64 8.60
C TRP A 39 1.59 10.27 10.06
N PRO A 40 0.66 10.43 11.03
CA PRO A 40 0.94 10.05 12.41
C PRO A 40 1.30 8.57 12.58
N ASN A 41 0.63 7.68 11.85
CA ASN A 41 0.90 6.24 11.88
C ASN A 41 2.26 5.90 11.25
N ALA A 42 2.59 6.55 10.15
CA ALA A 42 3.88 6.38 9.49
C ALA A 42 5.04 6.92 10.35
N PHE A 43 4.89 8.08 10.99
CA PHE A 43 5.91 8.65 11.88
C PHE A 43 6.15 7.78 13.11
N ALA A 44 5.09 7.22 13.70
CA ALA A 44 5.25 6.26 14.79
C ALA A 44 6.02 5.00 14.35
N ALA A 45 5.73 4.49 13.14
CA ALA A 45 6.45 3.36 12.58
C ALA A 45 7.91 3.72 12.25
N ALA A 46 8.17 4.88 11.64
CA ALA A 46 9.51 5.35 11.31
C ALA A 46 10.40 5.49 12.54
N GLY A 47 9.86 6.00 13.67
CA GLY A 47 10.60 6.13 14.92
C GLY A 47 11.07 4.77 15.46
N VAL A 48 10.22 3.74 15.41
CA VAL A 48 10.60 2.38 15.83
C VAL A 48 11.58 1.76 14.83
N LEU A 49 11.32 1.92 13.53
CA LEU A 49 12.16 1.35 12.48
C LEU A 49 13.58 1.92 12.52
N LYS A 50 13.72 3.23 12.80
CA LYS A 50 15.04 3.85 12.98
C LYS A 50 15.87 3.14 14.05
N GLY A 51 15.29 2.88 15.23
CA GLY A 51 15.99 2.16 16.30
C GLY A 51 16.45 0.76 15.86
N ILE A 52 15.60 0.04 15.13
CA ILE A 52 15.93 -1.28 14.59
C ILE A 52 17.05 -1.19 13.54
N PHE A 53 17.02 -0.17 12.68
CA PHE A 53 18.08 0.05 11.68
C PHE A 53 19.41 0.40 12.35
N ASP A 54 19.41 1.24 13.38
CA ASP A 54 20.61 1.55 14.17
C ASP A 54 21.21 0.27 14.78
N GLU A 55 20.38 -0.60 15.39
CA GLU A 55 20.82 -1.86 15.98
C GLU A 55 21.36 -2.86 14.94
N ARG A 56 20.83 -2.83 13.71
CA ARG A 56 21.25 -3.71 12.60
C ARG A 56 22.39 -3.14 11.77
N GLY A 57 22.85 -1.93 12.07
CA GLY A 57 23.92 -1.27 11.32
C GLY A 57 23.54 -0.86 9.90
N VAL A 58 22.24 -0.59 9.64
CA VAL A 58 21.78 -0.09 8.34
C VAL A 58 22.21 1.37 8.20
N ALA A 59 22.99 1.66 7.17
CA ALA A 59 23.42 3.02 6.89
C ALA A 59 22.30 3.82 6.19
N VAL A 60 22.21 5.12 6.44
CA VAL A 60 21.20 6.00 5.83
C VAL A 60 21.38 6.03 4.30
N GLU A 61 22.60 5.92 3.84
CA GLU A 61 22.99 5.90 2.41
C GLU A 61 22.45 4.66 1.67
N ASP A 62 22.09 3.59 2.40
CA ASP A 62 21.50 2.37 1.85
C ASP A 62 19.96 2.47 1.71
N LEU A 63 19.36 3.55 2.18
CA LEU A 63 17.92 3.76 2.13
C LEU A 63 17.49 4.56 0.89
N PRO A 64 16.27 4.35 0.39
CA PRO A 64 15.75 5.05 -0.78
C PRO A 64 15.75 6.57 -0.61
N THR A 65 16.17 7.28 -1.63
CA THR A 65 16.16 8.75 -1.67
C THR A 65 14.94 9.30 -2.41
N VAL A 66 14.71 10.61 -2.32
CA VAL A 66 13.64 11.26 -3.07
C VAL A 66 14.00 11.48 -4.55
N GLU A 67 15.28 11.38 -4.90
CA GLU A 67 15.83 11.70 -6.23
C GLU A 67 15.96 10.46 -7.14
N GLU A 68 15.57 9.28 -6.69
CA GLU A 68 15.60 8.07 -7.51
C GLU A 68 14.76 8.23 -8.79
N ALA A 69 15.26 7.65 -9.89
CA ALA A 69 14.53 7.63 -11.16
C ALA A 69 13.18 6.93 -10.99
N ARG A 70 12.12 7.54 -11.50
CA ARG A 70 10.77 7.01 -11.39
C ARG A 70 10.55 5.87 -12.39
N LEU A 71 9.76 4.88 -11.99
CA LEU A 71 9.28 3.84 -12.88
C LEU A 71 8.38 4.43 -13.98
N PRO A 72 8.36 3.84 -15.19
CA PRO A 72 7.41 4.23 -16.23
C PRO A 72 5.95 4.00 -15.77
N THR A 73 5.03 4.81 -16.28
CA THR A 73 3.61 4.76 -15.88
C THR A 73 2.98 3.39 -16.19
N GLU A 74 3.29 2.81 -17.33
CA GLU A 74 2.80 1.49 -17.74
C GLU A 74 3.25 0.35 -16.83
N VAL A 75 4.34 0.56 -16.09
CA VAL A 75 4.85 -0.39 -15.08
C VAL A 75 4.24 -0.10 -13.71
N ALA A 76 4.26 1.17 -13.28
CA ALA A 76 3.85 1.55 -11.93
C ALA A 76 2.33 1.60 -11.75
N VAL A 77 1.60 2.16 -12.72
CA VAL A 77 0.15 2.40 -12.66
C VAL A 77 -0.48 2.18 -14.03
N PRO A 78 -0.63 0.93 -14.50
CA PRO A 78 -1.13 0.65 -15.85
C PRO A 78 -2.56 1.15 -16.12
N ASP A 79 -3.35 1.42 -15.09
CA ASP A 79 -4.69 1.98 -15.14
C ASP A 79 -4.74 3.51 -14.95
N ASP A 80 -3.61 4.22 -15.07
CA ASP A 80 -3.51 5.65 -14.70
C ASP A 80 -4.50 6.55 -15.44
N ALA A 81 -4.75 6.32 -16.72
CA ALA A 81 -5.70 7.12 -17.48
C ALA A 81 -7.14 7.02 -16.94
N LEU A 82 -7.57 5.81 -16.56
CA LEU A 82 -8.89 5.58 -15.96
C LEU A 82 -9.00 6.22 -14.57
N ARG A 83 -7.96 6.06 -13.77
CA ARG A 83 -7.85 6.69 -12.46
C ARG A 83 -7.91 8.22 -12.56
N ALA A 84 -7.12 8.83 -13.46
CA ALA A 84 -7.07 10.27 -13.63
C ALA A 84 -8.43 10.83 -14.08
N ALA A 85 -9.10 10.17 -15.01
CA ALA A 85 -10.44 10.53 -15.45
C ALA A 85 -11.47 10.48 -14.30
N TYR A 86 -11.41 9.43 -13.46
CA TYR A 86 -12.29 9.32 -12.29
C TYR A 86 -12.05 10.48 -11.30
N ILE A 87 -10.81 10.80 -10.98
CA ILE A 87 -10.46 11.89 -10.05
C ILE A 87 -10.90 13.24 -10.62
N ALA A 88 -10.71 13.49 -11.90
CA ALA A 88 -11.16 14.71 -12.54
C ALA A 88 -12.70 14.87 -12.52
N ALA A 89 -13.43 13.78 -12.71
CA ALA A 89 -14.89 13.82 -12.76
C ALA A 89 -15.54 13.90 -11.37
N HIS A 90 -14.97 13.22 -10.36
CA HIS A 90 -15.66 13.01 -9.07
C HIS A 90 -15.01 13.74 -7.90
N ILE A 91 -13.72 14.07 -7.96
CA ILE A 91 -12.99 14.69 -6.84
C ILE A 91 -12.71 16.17 -7.10
N ALA A 92 -12.25 16.52 -8.30
CA ALA A 92 -11.94 17.90 -8.65
C ALA A 92 -13.08 18.89 -8.38
N PRO A 93 -14.35 18.58 -8.69
CA PRO A 93 -15.46 19.49 -8.41
C PRO A 93 -15.67 19.79 -6.92
N ALA A 94 -15.20 18.91 -6.04
CA ALA A 94 -15.28 19.10 -4.59
C ALA A 94 -13.99 19.67 -3.99
N SER A 95 -12.82 19.34 -4.56
CA SER A 95 -11.52 19.79 -4.06
C SER A 95 -10.44 19.68 -5.14
N GLU A 96 -10.15 20.82 -5.79
CA GLU A 96 -9.05 20.92 -6.76
C GLU A 96 -7.69 20.59 -6.12
N ALA A 97 -7.45 21.03 -4.88
CA ALA A 97 -6.22 20.73 -4.15
C ALA A 97 -6.05 19.21 -3.93
N LEU A 98 -7.15 18.50 -3.59
CA LEU A 98 -7.08 17.05 -3.43
C LEU A 98 -6.81 16.34 -4.76
N GLN A 99 -7.40 16.81 -5.87
CA GLN A 99 -7.07 16.31 -7.20
C GLN A 99 -5.57 16.51 -7.51
N HIS A 100 -5.06 17.72 -7.31
CA HIS A 100 -3.65 18.06 -7.54
C HIS A 100 -2.71 17.15 -6.74
N PHE A 101 -2.91 17.06 -5.42
CA PHE A 101 -2.06 16.19 -4.59
C PHE A 101 -2.20 14.70 -4.93
N THR A 102 -3.38 14.27 -5.34
CA THR A 102 -3.59 12.90 -5.82
C THR A 102 -2.80 12.63 -7.09
N ASN A 103 -2.83 13.53 -8.05
CA ASN A 103 -2.11 13.34 -9.30
C ASN A 103 -0.58 13.47 -9.11
N ASP A 104 -0.12 14.52 -8.45
CA ASP A 104 1.29 14.89 -8.46
C ASP A 104 2.10 14.20 -7.36
N LEU A 105 1.54 14.08 -6.15
CA LEU A 105 2.26 13.48 -5.02
C LEU A 105 1.98 11.98 -4.88
N LEU A 106 0.69 11.59 -4.92
CA LEU A 106 0.36 10.19 -4.73
C LEU A 106 0.74 9.37 -5.97
N TYR A 107 0.25 9.75 -7.15
CA TYR A 107 0.46 8.93 -8.34
C TYR A 107 1.77 9.26 -9.07
N ALA A 108 2.01 10.48 -9.51
CA ALA A 108 3.23 10.80 -10.27
C ALA A 108 4.53 10.68 -9.44
N ASN A 109 4.46 10.67 -8.12
CA ASN A 109 5.62 10.49 -7.27
C ASN A 109 5.61 9.14 -6.55
N LEU A 110 4.74 8.96 -5.55
CA LEU A 110 4.80 7.80 -4.63
C LEU A 110 4.67 6.46 -5.37
N TRP A 111 3.67 6.32 -6.25
CA TRP A 111 3.44 5.07 -6.97
C TRP A 111 4.55 4.70 -7.95
N HIS A 112 5.30 5.68 -8.44
CA HIS A 112 6.40 5.47 -9.39
C HIS A 112 7.77 5.26 -8.73
N ARG A 113 7.85 5.23 -7.39
CA ARG A 113 9.11 5.01 -6.68
C ARG A 113 9.57 3.56 -6.79
N PRO A 114 10.85 3.30 -7.16
CA PRO A 114 11.31 1.95 -7.52
C PRO A 114 11.63 1.05 -6.31
N ALA A 115 11.86 1.61 -5.12
CA ALA A 115 12.37 0.87 -3.96
C ALA A 115 11.36 -0.14 -3.36
N LEU A 116 10.11 -0.13 -3.82
CA LEU A 116 9.12 -1.17 -3.54
C LEU A 116 8.49 -1.57 -4.87
N GLU A 117 8.58 -2.84 -5.19
CA GLU A 117 8.02 -3.38 -6.44
C GLU A 117 6.53 -3.01 -6.60
N PRO A 118 6.06 -2.69 -7.81
CA PRO A 118 4.67 -2.31 -8.05
C PRO A 118 3.66 -3.33 -7.50
N ARG A 119 3.97 -4.61 -7.62
CA ARG A 119 3.18 -5.72 -7.08
C ARG A 119 3.03 -5.62 -5.55
N ASP A 120 4.13 -5.44 -4.85
CA ASP A 120 4.15 -5.42 -3.38
C ASP A 120 3.58 -4.10 -2.84
N ARG A 121 3.79 -3.00 -3.56
CA ARG A 121 3.12 -1.72 -3.28
C ARG A 121 1.60 -1.85 -3.39
N ALA A 122 1.10 -2.51 -4.42
CA ALA A 122 -0.32 -2.75 -4.62
C ALA A 122 -0.89 -3.68 -3.52
N LEU A 123 -0.19 -4.77 -3.18
CA LEU A 123 -0.59 -5.67 -2.10
C LEU A 123 -0.63 -4.95 -0.74
N ALA A 124 0.39 -4.14 -0.44
CA ALA A 124 0.41 -3.31 0.77
C ALA A 124 -0.78 -2.34 0.84
N THR A 125 -1.14 -1.72 -0.29
CA THR A 125 -2.30 -0.82 -0.36
C THR A 125 -3.60 -1.58 -0.06
N VAL A 126 -3.81 -2.72 -0.70
CA VAL A 126 -4.99 -3.58 -0.47
C VAL A 126 -5.08 -4.01 1.00
N ALA A 127 -3.96 -4.40 1.60
CA ALA A 127 -3.89 -4.76 3.02
C ALA A 127 -4.22 -3.57 3.95
N LEU A 128 -3.72 -2.37 3.64
CA LEU A 128 -4.03 -1.15 4.38
C LEU A 128 -5.52 -0.81 4.30
N LEU A 129 -6.11 -0.84 3.11
CA LEU A 129 -7.54 -0.57 2.91
C LEU A 129 -8.41 -1.58 3.64
N ALA A 130 -8.09 -2.87 3.59
CA ALA A 130 -8.78 -3.91 4.33
C ALA A 130 -8.69 -3.66 5.85
N ALA A 131 -7.49 -3.40 6.37
CA ALA A 131 -7.28 -3.15 7.80
C ALA A 131 -7.96 -1.87 8.31
N LEU A 132 -8.20 -0.89 7.44
CA LEU A 132 -8.86 0.39 7.76
C LEU A 132 -10.38 0.36 7.51
N GLY A 133 -10.91 -0.72 6.93
CA GLY A 133 -12.33 -0.83 6.59
C GLY A 133 -12.75 0.05 5.41
N GLN A 134 -11.81 0.41 4.53
CA GLN A 134 -12.08 1.25 3.36
C GLN A 134 -12.57 0.41 2.15
N SER A 135 -13.65 -0.31 2.33
CA SER A 135 -14.19 -1.26 1.36
C SER A 135 -14.62 -0.61 0.04
N ALA A 136 -15.00 0.66 0.04
CA ALA A 136 -15.41 1.38 -1.17
C ALA A 136 -14.29 1.53 -2.21
N PHE A 137 -13.04 1.69 -1.76
CA PHE A 137 -11.88 1.83 -2.64
C PHE A 137 -11.17 0.49 -2.90
N PHE A 138 -11.45 -0.51 -2.10
CA PHE A 138 -10.81 -1.82 -2.16
C PHE A 138 -10.86 -2.48 -3.54
N PRO A 139 -12.00 -2.51 -4.29
CA PRO A 139 -12.07 -3.15 -5.60
C PRO A 139 -11.10 -2.58 -6.63
N VAL A 140 -10.93 -1.27 -6.68
CA VAL A 140 -10.03 -0.61 -7.65
C VAL A 140 -8.58 -1.01 -7.39
N TYR A 141 -8.16 -0.95 -6.13
CA TYR A 141 -6.79 -1.32 -5.76
C TYR A 141 -6.54 -2.83 -5.83
N LEU A 142 -7.55 -3.65 -5.56
CA LEU A 142 -7.46 -5.09 -5.76
C LEU A 142 -7.29 -5.45 -7.24
N THR A 143 -8.05 -4.82 -8.13
CA THR A 143 -7.88 -5.02 -9.57
C THR A 143 -6.46 -4.68 -10.01
N ARG A 144 -5.92 -3.55 -9.54
CA ARG A 144 -4.52 -3.17 -9.81
C ARG A 144 -3.53 -4.21 -9.27
N ALA A 145 -3.71 -4.68 -8.04
CA ALA A 145 -2.85 -5.71 -7.44
C ALA A 145 -2.83 -7.00 -8.26
N LEU A 146 -4.01 -7.46 -8.71
CA LEU A 146 -4.12 -8.64 -9.58
C LEU A 146 -3.44 -8.41 -10.94
N THR A 147 -3.60 -7.22 -11.54
CA THR A 147 -2.92 -6.85 -12.79
C THR A 147 -1.39 -6.81 -12.62
N GLN A 148 -0.92 -6.44 -11.45
CA GLN A 148 0.50 -6.43 -11.09
C GLN A 148 1.04 -7.81 -10.66
N GLY A 149 0.22 -8.87 -10.73
CA GLY A 149 0.66 -10.24 -10.49
C GLY A 149 0.43 -10.77 -9.06
N VAL A 150 -0.31 -10.04 -8.21
CA VAL A 150 -0.80 -10.61 -6.95
C VAL A 150 -1.85 -11.67 -7.28
N THR A 151 -1.71 -12.85 -6.67
CA THR A 151 -2.63 -13.97 -6.90
C THR A 151 -3.85 -13.92 -6.00
N ARG A 152 -4.96 -14.54 -6.42
CA ARG A 152 -6.16 -14.70 -5.59
C ARG A 152 -5.87 -15.43 -4.27
N THR A 153 -4.94 -16.38 -4.28
CA THR A 153 -4.50 -17.09 -3.07
C THR A 153 -3.83 -16.14 -2.09
N GLU A 154 -2.91 -15.30 -2.54
CA GLU A 154 -2.26 -14.30 -1.69
C GLU A 154 -3.25 -13.29 -1.13
N VAL A 155 -4.24 -12.87 -1.91
CA VAL A 155 -5.33 -12.02 -1.43
C VAL A 155 -6.11 -12.72 -0.31
N GLY A 156 -6.46 -14.00 -0.49
CA GLY A 156 -7.13 -14.80 0.53
C GLY A 156 -6.34 -14.89 1.85
N GLU A 157 -5.05 -15.18 1.76
CA GLU A 157 -4.16 -15.25 2.93
C GLU A 157 -3.98 -13.87 3.59
N MET A 158 -3.85 -12.81 2.81
CA MET A 158 -3.78 -11.43 3.32
C MET A 158 -5.06 -11.05 4.09
N LEU A 159 -6.25 -11.40 3.56
CA LEU A 159 -7.52 -11.14 4.21
C LEU A 159 -7.67 -11.94 5.52
N ALA A 160 -7.30 -13.22 5.51
CA ALA A 160 -7.28 -14.06 6.70
C ALA A 160 -6.36 -13.48 7.78
N HIS A 161 -5.14 -13.06 7.38
CA HIS A 161 -4.20 -12.40 8.28
C HIS A 161 -4.76 -11.08 8.83
N THR A 162 -5.39 -10.27 7.97
CA THR A 162 -5.99 -8.98 8.37
C THR A 162 -7.08 -9.14 9.43
N ALA A 163 -7.82 -10.26 9.44
CA ALA A 163 -8.85 -10.50 10.45
C ALA A 163 -8.30 -10.48 11.87
N PHE A 164 -7.11 -11.02 12.10
CA PHE A 164 -6.46 -11.05 13.42
C PHE A 164 -5.89 -9.70 13.87
N TYR A 165 -5.48 -8.83 12.93
CA TYR A 165 -4.77 -7.59 13.25
C TYR A 165 -5.58 -6.32 12.94
N GLY A 166 -6.39 -6.35 11.90
CA GLY A 166 -7.24 -5.23 11.49
C GLY A 166 -8.63 -5.27 12.11
N GLY A 167 -9.13 -6.48 12.34
CA GLY A 167 -10.47 -6.75 12.87
C GLY A 167 -11.32 -7.58 11.92
N TRP A 168 -12.06 -8.53 12.50
CA TRP A 168 -12.83 -9.54 11.77
C TRP A 168 -13.88 -8.94 10.83
N GLY A 169 -14.62 -7.91 11.30
CA GLY A 169 -15.64 -7.25 10.49
C GLY A 169 -15.07 -6.57 9.25
N TYR A 170 -13.90 -5.95 9.35
CA TYR A 170 -13.23 -5.32 8.21
C TYR A 170 -12.71 -6.36 7.20
N ALA A 171 -12.17 -7.46 7.69
CA ALA A 171 -11.71 -8.54 6.82
C ALA A 171 -12.87 -9.18 6.03
N ILE A 172 -14.04 -9.37 6.67
CA ILE A 172 -15.25 -9.89 6.00
C ILE A 172 -15.73 -8.93 4.92
N GLN A 173 -15.85 -7.64 5.21
CA GLN A 173 -16.23 -6.62 4.21
C GLN A 173 -15.26 -6.59 3.02
N ALA A 174 -13.95 -6.67 3.29
CA ALA A 174 -12.95 -6.72 2.23
C ALA A 174 -13.03 -8.03 1.43
N ALA A 175 -13.35 -9.17 2.06
CA ALA A 175 -13.55 -10.45 1.37
C ALA A 175 -14.78 -10.43 0.46
N GLU A 176 -15.88 -9.81 0.88
CA GLU A 176 -17.07 -9.61 0.04
C GLU A 176 -16.75 -8.74 -1.18
N ALA A 177 -16.00 -7.65 -0.97
CA ALA A 177 -15.53 -6.80 -2.06
C ALA A 177 -14.57 -7.55 -3.01
N ALA A 178 -13.67 -8.38 -2.46
CA ALA A 178 -12.77 -9.22 -3.27
C ALA A 178 -13.55 -10.22 -4.13
N LYS A 179 -14.56 -10.87 -3.55
CA LYS A 179 -15.43 -11.79 -4.29
C LYS A 179 -16.08 -11.12 -5.49
N SER A 180 -16.58 -9.89 -5.32
CA SER A 180 -17.20 -9.15 -6.43
C SER A 180 -16.21 -8.88 -7.58
N VAL A 181 -14.94 -8.59 -7.26
CA VAL A 181 -13.89 -8.41 -8.27
C VAL A 181 -13.57 -9.73 -8.99
N PHE A 182 -13.46 -10.83 -8.24
CA PHE A 182 -13.19 -12.15 -8.81
C PHE A 182 -14.32 -12.62 -9.73
N ASP A 183 -15.58 -12.46 -9.29
CA ASP A 183 -16.76 -12.82 -10.10
C ASP A 183 -16.79 -12.00 -11.42
N ALA A 184 -16.45 -10.71 -11.38
CA ALA A 184 -16.38 -9.87 -12.56
C ALA A 184 -15.28 -10.30 -13.55
N GLN A 185 -14.12 -10.72 -13.05
CA GLN A 185 -13.06 -11.27 -13.89
C GLN A 185 -13.46 -12.59 -14.53
N ASP A 186 -14.11 -13.49 -13.77
CA ASP A 186 -14.54 -14.79 -14.27
C ASP A 186 -15.66 -14.67 -15.34
N ALA A 187 -16.50 -13.62 -15.22
CA ALA A 187 -17.54 -13.33 -16.23
C ALA A 187 -17.01 -12.65 -17.50
N GLY A 188 -15.84 -12.04 -17.46
CA GLY A 188 -15.21 -11.36 -18.59
C GLY A 188 -14.15 -12.22 -19.33
N ALA A 189 -13.84 -13.40 -18.82
CA ALA A 189 -12.90 -14.36 -19.41
C ALA A 189 -13.61 -15.35 -20.31
#